data_2126daf42fb0408316d961820ba32687
#
_entry.id   2126daf42fb0408316d961820ba32687
#
_cell.length_a   1.000
_cell.length_b   1.000
_cell.length_c   1.000
_cell.angle_alpha   90.00
_cell.angle_beta   90.00
_cell.angle_gamma   90.00
#
_symmetry.space_group_name_H-M   'P 1'
#
loop_
_entity.id
_entity.type
_entity.pdbx_description
1 polymer ?
#
loop_
_entity_poly.entity_id
_entity_poly.type
_entity_poly.pdbx_seq_one_letter_code
_entity_poly.pdbx_strand_id
1 'polypeptide(L)'
;MGDPKTKFLIVDDFSTMRRIVRNLLKELGYANADEAEDGVVALQKLETMPTEFNFVVSDWNMPNMDGLTLLQKIRSSPQLKHLPVLMITAEAKKENIIAAAQAGASGYIVKPFTAATLAEKLEKVFEKLKPA
;
A
#
# COMPACT_ATOMS: atom_id res chain seq x y z
N MET A 1 13.90 -1.57 10.30
CA MET A 1 13.22 -0.52 9.55
C MET A 1 13.62 -0.55 8.10
N GLY A 2 12.74 -0.10 7.20
CA GLY A 2 13.07 -0.06 5.79
C GLY A 2 14.01 1.08 5.42
N ASP A 3 14.47 1.09 4.18
CA ASP A 3 15.34 2.12 3.64
C ASP A 3 14.59 3.47 3.63
N PRO A 4 15.17 4.56 4.19
CA PRO A 4 14.55 5.89 4.12
C PRO A 4 14.29 6.39 2.71
N LYS A 5 14.97 5.85 1.71
CA LYS A 5 14.78 6.19 0.30
C LYS A 5 13.61 5.46 -0.34
N THR A 6 12.95 4.57 0.38
CA THR A 6 11.77 3.85 -0.12
C THR A 6 10.75 4.84 -0.65
N LYS A 7 10.33 4.65 -1.89
CA LYS A 7 9.30 5.49 -2.49
C LYS A 7 7.95 4.77 -2.41
N PHE A 8 7.02 5.41 -1.75
CA PHE A 8 5.67 4.89 -1.55
C PHE A 8 4.69 5.45 -2.58
N LEU A 9 3.75 4.63 -3.00
CA LEU A 9 2.56 5.11 -3.70
C LEU A 9 1.38 4.97 -2.74
N ILE A 10 0.76 6.10 -2.42
CA ILE A 10 -0.39 6.17 -1.52
C ILE A 10 -1.65 6.25 -2.36
N VAL A 11 -2.52 5.25 -2.26
CA VAL A 11 -3.72 5.14 -3.09
C VAL A 11 -4.96 5.23 -2.20
N ASP A 12 -5.74 6.28 -2.38
CA ASP A 12 -6.97 6.53 -1.62
C ASP A 12 -7.77 7.59 -2.38
N ASP A 13 -9.08 7.46 -2.45
CA ASP A 13 -9.93 8.44 -3.12
C ASP A 13 -10.14 9.72 -2.30
N PHE A 14 -9.77 9.69 -1.02
CA PHE A 14 -9.88 10.83 -0.12
C PHE A 14 -8.54 11.55 -0.02
N SER A 15 -8.47 12.80 -0.52
CA SER A 15 -7.23 13.59 -0.46
C SER A 15 -6.75 13.82 0.97
N THR A 16 -7.68 14.01 1.90
CA THR A 16 -7.36 14.18 3.32
C THR A 16 -6.67 12.94 3.87
N MET A 17 -7.17 11.75 3.52
CA MET A 17 -6.57 10.50 3.98
C MET A 17 -5.19 10.29 3.38
N ARG A 18 -5.01 10.61 2.09
CA ARG A 18 -3.68 10.54 1.47
C ARG A 18 -2.67 11.43 2.20
N ARG A 19 -3.08 12.63 2.59
CA ARG A 19 -2.23 13.57 3.33
C ARG A 19 -1.90 13.03 4.71
N ILE A 20 -2.86 12.42 5.41
CA ILE A 20 -2.64 11.80 6.72
C ILE A 20 -1.60 10.70 6.60
N VAL A 21 -1.74 9.80 5.64
CA VAL A 21 -0.80 8.69 5.43
C VAL A 21 0.58 9.24 5.08
N ARG A 22 0.65 10.22 4.19
CA ARG A 22 1.92 10.86 3.82
C ARG A 22 2.63 11.44 5.05
N ASN A 23 1.89 12.15 5.90
CA ASN A 23 2.45 12.76 7.11
C ASN A 23 2.93 11.71 8.12
N LEU A 24 2.17 10.63 8.28
CA LEU A 24 2.57 9.53 9.16
C LEU A 24 3.85 8.84 8.64
N LEU A 25 3.95 8.61 7.35
CA LEU A 25 5.16 8.05 6.75
C LEU A 25 6.35 8.97 6.96
N LYS A 26 6.13 10.28 6.80
CA LYS A 26 7.19 11.27 7.01
C LYS A 26 7.68 11.26 8.46
N GLU A 27 6.77 11.16 9.44
CA GLU A 27 7.13 11.02 10.84
C GLU A 27 8.00 9.80 11.10
N LEU A 28 7.78 8.73 10.34
CA LEU A 28 8.52 7.48 10.46
C LEU A 28 9.84 7.48 9.68
N GLY A 29 10.17 8.58 9.01
CA GLY A 29 11.41 8.72 8.26
C GLY A 29 11.30 8.47 6.76
N TYR A 30 10.08 8.33 6.22
CA TYR A 30 9.85 8.09 4.80
C TYR A 30 9.28 9.34 4.14
N ALA A 31 10.14 10.12 3.50
CA ALA A 31 9.74 11.39 2.88
C ALA A 31 9.37 11.26 1.39
N ASN A 32 9.67 10.12 0.76
CA ASN A 32 9.40 9.91 -0.66
C ASN A 32 8.05 9.23 -0.85
N ALA A 33 7.05 9.99 -1.29
CA ALA A 33 5.74 9.45 -1.56
C ALA A 33 5.08 10.18 -2.71
N ASP A 34 4.36 9.44 -3.54
CA ASP A 34 3.45 9.97 -4.55
C ASP A 34 2.05 9.46 -4.23
N GLU A 35 1.06 10.01 -4.88
CA GLU A 35 -0.34 9.73 -4.58
C GLU A 35 -1.11 9.35 -5.83
N ALA A 36 -2.16 8.54 -5.64
CA ALA A 36 -3.13 8.23 -6.67
C ALA A 36 -4.53 8.21 -6.05
N GLU A 37 -5.51 8.72 -6.80
CA GLU A 37 -6.87 8.87 -6.30
C GLU A 37 -7.73 7.61 -6.41
N ASP A 38 -7.29 6.62 -7.20
CA ASP A 38 -7.97 5.33 -7.33
C ASP A 38 -7.02 4.30 -7.91
N GLY A 39 -7.54 3.07 -8.06
CA GLY A 39 -6.73 1.97 -8.58
C GLY A 39 -6.32 2.13 -10.05
N VAL A 40 -7.13 2.80 -10.86
CA VAL A 40 -6.79 3.03 -12.28
C VAL A 40 -5.58 3.94 -12.39
N VAL A 41 -5.61 5.08 -11.70
CA VAL A 41 -4.49 6.04 -11.69
C VAL A 41 -3.24 5.39 -11.09
N ALA A 42 -3.41 4.63 -10.00
CA ALA A 42 -2.29 3.92 -9.36
C ALA A 42 -1.63 2.95 -10.34
N LEU A 43 -2.42 2.13 -11.00
CA LEU A 43 -1.91 1.14 -11.95
C LEU A 43 -1.19 1.80 -13.12
N GLN A 44 -1.74 2.89 -13.64
CA GLN A 44 -1.10 3.67 -14.71
C GLN A 44 0.29 4.17 -14.28
N LYS A 45 0.40 4.72 -13.08
CA LYS A 45 1.69 5.19 -12.57
C LYS A 45 2.68 4.05 -12.41
N LEU A 46 2.24 2.92 -11.87
CA LEU A 46 3.09 1.76 -11.66
C LEU A 46 3.56 1.17 -12.98
N GLU A 47 2.69 1.07 -13.98
CA GLU A 47 3.03 0.52 -15.28
C GLU A 47 3.92 1.44 -16.11
N THR A 48 3.74 2.75 -15.97
CA THR A 48 4.56 3.75 -16.66
C THR A 48 5.97 3.83 -16.07
N MET A 49 6.09 3.66 -14.76
CA MET A 49 7.34 3.79 -14.03
C MET A 49 7.55 2.58 -13.09
N PRO A 50 7.70 1.37 -13.64
CA PRO A 50 7.67 0.14 -12.83
C PRO A 50 8.83 0.00 -11.83
N THR A 51 9.93 0.72 -12.02
CA THR A 51 11.07 0.69 -11.09
C THR A 51 11.11 1.87 -10.14
N GLU A 52 10.18 2.81 -10.27
CA GLU A 52 10.16 4.04 -9.47
C GLU A 52 9.66 3.80 -8.04
N PHE A 53 8.65 2.94 -7.89
CA PHE A 53 8.00 2.72 -6.61
C PHE A 53 8.50 1.45 -5.95
N ASN A 54 8.62 1.50 -4.61
CA ASN A 54 9.12 0.39 -3.80
C ASN A 54 8.05 -0.21 -2.88
N PHE A 55 6.92 0.48 -2.70
CA PHE A 55 5.91 0.08 -1.74
C PHE A 55 4.58 0.74 -2.10
N VAL A 56 3.48 -0.01 -2.01
CA VAL A 56 2.14 0.50 -2.26
C VAL A 56 1.32 0.42 -0.98
N VAL A 57 0.70 1.54 -0.60
CA VAL A 57 -0.26 1.60 0.50
C VAL A 57 -1.60 1.97 -0.12
N SER A 58 -2.57 1.07 -0.09
CA SER A 58 -3.82 1.26 -0.82
C SER A 58 -5.04 1.08 0.07
N ASP A 59 -5.98 2.02 -0.05
CA ASP A 59 -7.32 1.85 0.48
C ASP A 59 -8.03 0.71 -0.26
N TRP A 60 -9.02 0.10 0.38
CA TRP A 60 -9.82 -0.97 -0.23
C TRP A 60 -10.92 -0.41 -1.12
N ASN A 61 -11.75 0.47 -0.55
CA ASN A 61 -12.93 0.99 -1.24
C ASN A 61 -12.61 2.28 -2.00
N MET A 62 -12.57 2.18 -3.32
CA MET A 62 -12.29 3.31 -4.21
C MET A 62 -13.15 3.19 -5.47
N PRO A 63 -13.51 4.33 -6.11
CA PRO A 63 -14.21 4.27 -7.39
C PRO A 63 -13.30 3.76 -8.50
N ASN A 64 -13.87 3.38 -9.61
CA ASN A 64 -13.21 2.95 -10.85
C ASN A 64 -12.45 1.62 -10.72
N MET A 65 -11.59 1.48 -9.74
CA MET A 65 -10.89 0.22 -9.42
C MET A 65 -10.62 0.20 -7.92
N ASP A 66 -11.13 -0.80 -7.22
CA ASP A 66 -10.90 -0.93 -5.78
C ASP A 66 -9.51 -1.50 -5.47
N GLY A 67 -9.16 -1.48 -4.18
CA GLY A 67 -7.84 -1.92 -3.74
C GLY A 67 -7.57 -3.40 -3.96
N LEU A 68 -8.58 -4.24 -3.83
CA LEU A 68 -8.41 -5.68 -4.07
C LEU A 68 -8.09 -5.96 -5.54
N THR A 69 -8.82 -5.32 -6.44
CA THR A 69 -8.58 -5.44 -7.89
C THR A 69 -7.20 -4.91 -8.25
N LEU A 70 -6.81 -3.77 -7.68
CA LEU A 70 -5.46 -3.22 -7.88
C LEU A 70 -4.40 -4.23 -7.43
N LEU A 71 -4.56 -4.81 -6.25
CA LEU A 71 -3.64 -5.82 -5.73
C LEU A 71 -3.53 -7.02 -6.68
N GLN A 72 -4.66 -7.52 -7.17
CA GLN A 72 -4.68 -8.63 -8.13
C GLN A 72 -3.93 -8.29 -9.41
N LYS A 73 -4.11 -7.06 -9.92
CA LYS A 73 -3.41 -6.58 -11.11
C LYS A 73 -1.90 -6.48 -10.88
N ILE A 74 -1.50 -5.97 -9.72
CA ILE A 74 -0.07 -5.88 -9.35
C ILE A 74 0.54 -7.28 -9.32
N ARG A 75 -0.12 -8.24 -8.68
CA ARG A 75 0.40 -9.61 -8.56
C ARG A 75 0.41 -10.37 -9.88
N SER A 76 -0.44 -9.97 -10.83
CA SER A 76 -0.48 -10.57 -12.17
C SER A 76 0.54 -9.96 -13.13
N SER A 77 1.17 -8.86 -12.76
CA SER A 77 2.15 -8.18 -13.61
C SER A 77 3.56 -8.68 -13.32
N PRO A 78 4.29 -9.22 -14.31
CA PRO A 78 5.68 -9.67 -14.10
C PRO A 78 6.59 -8.55 -13.58
N GLN A 79 6.33 -7.30 -13.95
CA GLN A 79 7.14 -6.16 -13.56
C GLN A 79 6.79 -5.63 -12.16
N LEU A 80 5.57 -5.90 -11.67
CA LEU A 80 5.05 -5.29 -10.44
C LEU A 80 4.80 -6.30 -9.32
N LYS A 81 4.76 -7.59 -9.64
CA LYS A 81 4.35 -8.63 -8.67
C LYS A 81 5.20 -8.70 -7.41
N HIS A 82 6.40 -8.15 -7.43
CA HIS A 82 7.31 -8.13 -6.29
C HIS A 82 7.02 -7.00 -5.30
N LEU A 83 6.21 -6.01 -5.70
CA LEU A 83 5.95 -4.85 -4.86
C LEU A 83 5.18 -5.24 -3.59
N PRO A 84 5.64 -4.82 -2.41
CA PRO A 84 4.84 -4.98 -1.21
C PRO A 84 3.62 -4.07 -1.28
N VAL A 85 2.47 -4.61 -0.86
CA VAL A 85 1.21 -3.88 -0.84
C VAL A 85 0.60 -4.00 0.55
N LEU A 86 0.46 -2.88 1.23
CA LEU A 86 -0.23 -2.78 2.51
C LEU A 86 -1.64 -2.27 2.25
N MET A 87 -2.65 -3.08 2.59
CA MET A 87 -4.04 -2.71 2.41
C MET A 87 -4.56 -1.94 3.62
N ILE A 88 -5.29 -0.86 3.36
CA ILE A 88 -5.96 -0.08 4.40
C ILE A 88 -7.46 -0.30 4.27
N THR A 89 -8.13 -0.66 5.35
CA THR A 89 -9.56 -0.94 5.32
C THR A 89 -10.28 -0.30 6.51
N ALA A 90 -11.51 0.15 6.28
CA ALA A 90 -12.37 0.62 7.36
C ALA A 90 -13.05 -0.53 8.11
N GLU A 91 -13.01 -1.73 7.56
CA GLU A 91 -13.70 -2.89 8.12
C GLU A 91 -12.76 -4.08 8.27
N ALA A 92 -12.71 -4.63 9.49
CA ALA A 92 -11.90 -5.80 9.80
C ALA A 92 -12.73 -7.09 9.66
N LYS A 93 -13.46 -7.23 8.56
CA LYS A 93 -14.22 -8.45 8.31
C LYS A 93 -13.28 -9.59 7.96
N LYS A 94 -13.49 -10.74 8.58
CA LYS A 94 -12.63 -11.91 8.40
C LYS A 94 -12.53 -12.31 6.92
N GLU A 95 -13.64 -12.32 6.19
CA GLU A 95 -13.64 -12.68 4.77
C GLU A 95 -12.83 -11.71 3.91
N ASN A 96 -12.80 -10.42 4.27
CA ASN A 96 -12.01 -9.43 3.55
C ASN A 96 -10.52 -9.62 3.83
N ILE A 97 -10.16 -9.91 5.08
CA ILE A 97 -8.77 -10.18 5.46
C ILE A 97 -8.26 -11.42 4.72
N ILE A 98 -9.07 -12.48 4.67
CA ILE A 98 -8.74 -13.71 3.95
C ILE A 98 -8.59 -13.42 2.46
N ALA A 99 -9.53 -12.67 1.86
CA ALA A 99 -9.47 -12.33 0.44
C ALA A 99 -8.19 -11.56 0.10
N ALA A 100 -7.81 -10.59 0.95
CA ALA A 100 -6.57 -9.84 0.75
C ALA A 100 -5.34 -10.74 0.84
N ALA A 101 -5.29 -11.63 1.82
CA ALA A 101 -4.18 -12.57 1.99
C ALA A 101 -4.07 -13.52 0.79
N GLN A 102 -5.20 -14.04 0.30
CA GLN A 102 -5.24 -14.92 -0.86
C GLN A 102 -4.81 -14.20 -2.14
N ALA A 103 -5.12 -12.91 -2.25
CA ALA A 103 -4.70 -12.09 -3.38
C ALA A 103 -3.23 -11.67 -3.30
N GLY A 104 -2.54 -11.94 -2.19
CA GLY A 104 -1.13 -11.66 -2.04
C GLY A 104 -0.80 -10.33 -1.36
N ALA A 105 -1.70 -9.81 -0.52
CA ALA A 105 -1.39 -8.61 0.28
C ALA A 105 -0.22 -8.90 1.21
N SER A 106 0.68 -7.92 1.33
CA SER A 106 1.83 -8.02 2.24
C SER A 106 1.42 -7.78 3.69
N GLY A 107 0.32 -7.09 3.90
CA GLY A 107 -0.26 -6.83 5.21
C GLY A 107 -1.54 -6.03 5.06
N TYR A 108 -2.20 -5.78 6.18
CA TYR A 108 -3.38 -4.92 6.20
C TYR A 108 -3.41 -4.13 7.51
N ILE A 109 -4.11 -3.00 7.48
CA ILE A 109 -4.28 -2.14 8.64
C ILE A 109 -5.70 -1.59 8.64
N VAL A 110 -6.32 -1.48 9.81
CA VAL A 110 -7.72 -1.04 9.96
C VAL A 110 -7.77 0.42 10.38
N LYS A 111 -8.61 1.19 9.73
CA LYS A 111 -8.86 2.61 10.07
C LYS A 111 -9.76 2.70 11.31
N PRO A 112 -9.57 3.67 12.19
CA PRO A 112 -8.45 4.61 12.24
C PRO A 112 -7.20 3.94 12.83
N PHE A 113 -6.02 4.42 12.46
CA PHE A 113 -4.76 3.88 12.97
C PHE A 113 -3.82 5.01 13.38
N THR A 114 -2.83 4.67 14.20
CA THR A 114 -1.81 5.60 14.69
C THR A 114 -0.50 5.38 13.95
N ALA A 115 0.44 6.32 14.12
CA ALA A 115 1.78 6.18 13.59
C ALA A 115 2.45 4.90 14.12
N ALA A 116 2.23 4.57 15.40
CA ALA A 116 2.79 3.36 16.00
C ALA A 116 2.29 2.09 15.34
N THR A 117 0.98 2.01 15.04
CA THR A 117 0.39 0.86 14.36
C THR A 117 0.92 0.75 12.94
N LEU A 118 1.01 1.88 12.22
CA LEU A 118 1.57 1.90 10.87
C LEU A 118 3.02 1.43 10.88
N ALA A 119 3.83 1.92 11.82
CA ALA A 119 5.23 1.51 11.95
C ALA A 119 5.35 0.00 12.17
N GLU A 120 4.53 -0.56 13.04
CA GLU A 120 4.53 -2.00 13.33
C GLU A 120 4.21 -2.82 12.07
N LYS A 121 3.21 -2.39 11.31
CA LYS A 121 2.83 -3.09 10.07
C LYS A 121 3.92 -2.98 9.00
N LEU A 122 4.52 -1.81 8.86
CA LEU A 122 5.63 -1.61 7.93
C LEU A 122 6.84 -2.47 8.30
N GLU A 123 7.20 -2.55 9.56
CA GLU A 123 8.31 -3.38 10.01
C GLU A 123 8.09 -4.85 9.68
N LYS A 124 6.89 -5.36 9.90
CA LYS A 124 6.55 -6.74 9.57
C LYS A 124 6.70 -7.02 8.07
N VAL A 125 6.28 -6.08 7.23
CA VAL A 125 6.41 -6.21 5.78
C VAL A 125 7.87 -6.18 5.37
N PHE A 126 8.65 -5.23 5.89
CA PHE A 126 10.07 -5.12 5.57
C PHE A 126 10.85 -6.35 6.03
N GLU A 127 10.51 -6.95 7.16
CA GLU A 127 11.13 -8.19 7.62
C GLU A 127 10.95 -9.33 6.64
N LYS A 128 9.74 -9.46 6.08
CA LYS A 128 9.44 -10.50 5.07
C LYS A 128 10.24 -10.32 3.79
N LEU A 129 10.71 -9.11 3.49
CA LEU A 129 11.46 -8.80 2.29
C LEU A 129 12.95 -9.03 2.44
N LYS A 130 13.45 -9.23 3.67
CA LYS A 130 14.87 -9.50 3.89
C LYS A 130 15.23 -10.88 3.36
N PRO A 131 16.38 -11.03 2.69
CA PRO A 131 16.85 -12.35 2.29
C PRO A 131 17.08 -13.22 3.52
N ALA A 132 16.76 -14.48 3.40
CA ALA A 132 16.93 -15.45 4.48
C ALA A 132 18.41 -15.64 4.83
#